data_a1e4a18fdfd58e23a6cdf7b9ce808f3c
#
_entry.id   a1e4a18fdfd58e23a6cdf7b9ce808f3c
#
_cell.length_a   1.000
_cell.length_b   1.000
_cell.length_c   1.000
_cell.angle_alpha   90.00
_cell.angle_beta   90.00
_cell.angle_gamma   90.00
#
_symmetry.space_group_name_H-M   'P 1'
#
loop_
_entity.id
_entity.type
_entity.pdbx_description
1 polymer ?
#
loop_
_entity_poly.entity_id
_entity_poly.type
_entity_poly.pdbx_seq_one_letter_code
_entity_poly.pdbx_strand_id
1 'polypeptide(L)'
;AAAGVWYWLSSEAAQAEQSHRAVYAQYEAMTAAVDQVTLTVTEDGSPAGQYDLQALGLRDDLMNKVAAQFSETDRMTDVQFAALTIKEKQDWAKRNFSAPYACTVSTDKLDAAAVLADLRNMKRTAAENAYTTLEDGVYTVHAEVPGTELNEQTVLDGLRAAVSVLGVTADGPQDTAFELTSVDCYKQPEITTATLRDTPDSLFRKALADLEIKVTFNADTAQYLPHGEETLTSHDLASIVDMEPDGTVTVDEKVLREKVSKWAESYSKKDAPFLFDSWVKGLTEIDFVTCDYQIDAQSLAEQIRAQLLTMQSGTVSAEAVCYDKDGKPFSLGDSYIEVDFDNQQMTFIKDGRLVVNTNVVTGALNGHQTPTGLYETHGKEHDVWLKGDDYLVFVKYWVSVVGDIIGLHDASWRENFGASFYVYGGSHGCVNTPEEAMAMIWYLAEDGTPVLMHGVNEWYEPANGNPRATKEPVRGTTSKISVPSGTRVLEPGSSRIEIQPDDVVPFELPKEAEQGKEAASNTEATAKPVS
;
A
#
# COMPACT_ATOMS: atom_id res chain seq x y z
N ALA A 1 -68.91 -93.21 -24.83
CA ALA A 1 -67.96 -92.58 -23.94
C ALA A 1 -66.69 -92.04 -24.67
N ALA A 2 -66.10 -92.79 -25.60
CA ALA A 2 -64.85 -92.37 -26.27
C ALA A 2 -65.07 -91.16 -27.24
N ALA A 3 -66.17 -91.06 -27.95
CA ALA A 3 -66.49 -89.93 -28.85
C ALA A 3 -66.70 -88.57 -28.05
N GLY A 4 -67.33 -88.65 -26.91
CA GLY A 4 -67.55 -87.50 -26.07
C GLY A 4 -66.24 -86.93 -25.43
N VAL A 5 -65.34 -87.85 -25.01
CA VAL A 5 -64.04 -87.47 -24.54
C VAL A 5 -63.17 -86.86 -25.61
N TRP A 6 -63.21 -87.40 -26.84
CA TRP A 6 -62.48 -86.83 -28.00
C TRP A 6 -62.99 -85.45 -28.41
N TYR A 7 -64.31 -85.32 -28.43
CA TYR A 7 -64.95 -83.99 -28.70
C TYR A 7 -64.57 -82.96 -27.62
N TRP A 8 -64.58 -83.33 -26.37
CA TRP A 8 -64.16 -82.47 -25.27
C TRP A 8 -62.68 -82.09 -25.29
N LEU A 9 -61.82 -83.10 -25.55
CA LEU A 9 -60.37 -82.86 -25.70
C LEU A 9 -60.05 -82.01 -26.94
N SER A 10 -60.78 -82.13 -28.04
CA SER A 10 -60.61 -81.31 -29.23
C SER A 10 -61.13 -79.90 -29.06
N SER A 11 -62.18 -79.72 -28.21
CA SER A 11 -62.69 -78.35 -27.87
C SER A 11 -61.71 -77.58 -26.99
N GLU A 12 -61.09 -78.28 -26.05
CA GLU A 12 -60.03 -77.67 -25.23
C GLU A 12 -58.77 -77.32 -26.00
N ALA A 13 -58.40 -78.17 -26.98
CA ALA A 13 -57.29 -77.85 -27.86
C ALA A 13 -57.60 -76.67 -28.78
N ALA A 14 -58.86 -76.54 -29.26
CA ALA A 14 -59.26 -75.36 -30.01
C ALA A 14 -59.27 -74.08 -29.22
N GLN A 15 -59.68 -74.13 -27.92
CA GLN A 15 -59.58 -72.99 -26.98
C GLN A 15 -58.12 -72.62 -26.72
N ALA A 16 -57.26 -73.60 -26.53
CA ALA A 16 -55.83 -73.39 -26.37
C ALA A 16 -55.24 -72.69 -27.59
N GLU A 17 -55.59 -73.10 -28.82
CA GLU A 17 -55.19 -72.45 -30.10
C GLU A 17 -55.65 -70.98 -30.13
N GLN A 18 -56.89 -70.68 -29.75
CA GLN A 18 -57.40 -69.32 -29.71
C GLN A 18 -56.67 -68.45 -28.68
N SER A 19 -56.40 -69.03 -27.51
CA SER A 19 -55.65 -68.34 -26.45
C SER A 19 -54.19 -68.07 -26.85
N HIS A 20 -53.60 -69.09 -27.55
CA HIS A 20 -52.25 -68.99 -28.06
C HIS A 20 -52.11 -67.88 -29.11
N ARG A 21 -53.09 -67.74 -30.02
CA ARG A 21 -53.06 -66.60 -30.99
C ARG A 21 -53.00 -65.26 -30.33
N ALA A 22 -53.73 -65.07 -29.25
CA ALA A 22 -53.70 -63.83 -28.51
C ALA A 22 -52.30 -63.57 -27.85
N VAL A 23 -51.67 -64.61 -27.30
CA VAL A 23 -50.31 -64.52 -26.76
C VAL A 23 -49.27 -64.30 -27.85
N TYR A 24 -49.34 -65.05 -28.95
CA TYR A 24 -48.44 -64.85 -30.06
C TYR A 24 -48.59 -63.51 -30.75
N ALA A 25 -49.82 -63.02 -30.93
CA ALA A 25 -50.06 -61.67 -31.45
C ALA A 25 -49.49 -60.58 -30.52
N GLN A 26 -49.52 -60.79 -29.21
CA GLN A 26 -48.89 -59.89 -28.26
C GLN A 26 -47.36 -59.92 -28.34
N TYR A 27 -46.75 -61.13 -28.49
CA TYR A 27 -45.32 -61.24 -28.73
C TYR A 27 -44.90 -60.53 -30.06
N GLU A 28 -45.62 -60.75 -31.18
CA GLU A 28 -45.35 -60.06 -32.46
C GLU A 28 -45.51 -58.52 -32.30
N ALA A 29 -46.58 -58.07 -31.67
CA ALA A 29 -46.81 -56.63 -31.45
C ALA A 29 -45.69 -56.00 -30.62
N MET A 30 -45.28 -56.64 -29.52
CA MET A 30 -44.16 -56.14 -28.68
C MET A 30 -42.84 -56.15 -29.44
N THR A 31 -42.56 -57.23 -30.19
CA THR A 31 -41.36 -57.34 -31.02
C THR A 31 -41.30 -56.25 -32.11
N ALA A 32 -42.42 -56.01 -32.79
CA ALA A 32 -42.53 -54.95 -33.80
C ALA A 32 -42.43 -53.54 -33.18
N ALA A 33 -42.92 -53.36 -31.96
CA ALA A 33 -42.85 -52.14 -31.22
C ALA A 33 -41.42 -51.75 -30.80
N VAL A 34 -40.50 -52.73 -30.63
CA VAL A 34 -39.10 -52.47 -30.28
C VAL A 34 -38.43 -51.53 -31.28
N ASP A 35 -38.69 -51.71 -32.60
CA ASP A 35 -38.10 -50.88 -33.65
C ASP A 35 -38.77 -49.49 -33.78
N GLN A 36 -39.79 -49.21 -32.99
CA GLN A 36 -40.49 -47.94 -32.97
C GLN A 36 -40.14 -47.10 -31.72
N VAL A 37 -39.44 -47.67 -30.76
CA VAL A 37 -39.06 -46.95 -29.53
C VAL A 37 -37.99 -45.92 -29.86
N THR A 38 -38.23 -44.68 -29.43
CA THR A 38 -37.32 -43.55 -29.67
C THR A 38 -37.03 -42.73 -28.40
N LEU A 39 -35.81 -42.18 -28.36
CA LEU A 39 -35.41 -41.12 -27.46
C LEU A 39 -35.35 -39.82 -28.24
N THR A 40 -36.08 -38.82 -27.83
CA THR A 40 -35.96 -37.44 -28.34
C THR A 40 -35.08 -36.62 -27.38
N VAL A 41 -34.03 -36.01 -27.90
CA VAL A 41 -33.19 -35.06 -27.13
C VAL A 41 -33.55 -33.65 -27.55
N THR A 42 -33.77 -32.78 -26.58
CA THR A 42 -34.08 -31.36 -26.77
C THR A 42 -33.11 -30.49 -25.98
N GLU A 43 -32.89 -29.26 -26.42
CA GLU A 43 -32.08 -28.24 -25.79
C GLU A 43 -32.86 -26.92 -25.82
N ASP A 44 -33.19 -26.37 -24.66
CA ASP A 44 -34.08 -25.20 -24.51
C ASP A 44 -35.41 -25.36 -25.27
N GLY A 45 -35.99 -26.56 -25.20
CA GLY A 45 -37.22 -26.91 -25.88
C GLY A 45 -37.10 -27.09 -27.39
N SER A 46 -35.93 -26.92 -27.99
CA SER A 46 -35.66 -27.13 -29.40
C SER A 46 -35.14 -28.56 -29.67
N PRO A 47 -35.56 -29.25 -30.76
CA PRO A 47 -35.06 -30.59 -31.08
C PRO A 47 -33.54 -30.56 -31.30
N ALA A 48 -32.80 -31.40 -30.56
CA ALA A 48 -31.36 -31.61 -30.71
C ALA A 48 -31.06 -32.95 -31.41
N GLY A 49 -31.98 -33.90 -31.36
CA GLY A 49 -31.88 -35.19 -32.06
C GLY A 49 -32.97 -36.17 -31.68
N GLN A 50 -33.18 -37.20 -32.50
CA GLN A 50 -34.06 -38.33 -32.24
C GLN A 50 -33.30 -39.63 -32.55
N TYR A 51 -33.31 -40.57 -31.63
CA TYR A 51 -32.50 -41.77 -31.68
C TYR A 51 -33.37 -42.99 -31.43
N ASP A 52 -33.30 -44.00 -32.33
CA ASP A 52 -33.89 -45.29 -32.11
C ASP A 52 -33.00 -46.17 -31.19
N LEU A 53 -33.52 -47.32 -30.80
CA LEU A 53 -32.77 -48.25 -29.92
C LEU A 53 -31.52 -48.83 -30.59
N GLN A 54 -31.47 -48.89 -31.93
CA GLN A 54 -30.28 -49.35 -32.66
C GLN A 54 -29.14 -48.34 -32.51
N ALA A 55 -29.43 -47.05 -32.65
CA ALA A 55 -28.46 -45.96 -32.46
C ALA A 55 -27.99 -45.87 -31.00
N LEU A 56 -28.81 -46.28 -30.06
CA LEU A 56 -28.50 -46.28 -28.61
C LEU A 56 -27.84 -47.58 -28.13
N GLY A 57 -27.63 -48.59 -29.02
CA GLY A 57 -27.08 -49.90 -28.65
C GLY A 57 -28.01 -50.76 -27.77
N LEU A 58 -29.28 -50.38 -27.64
CA LEU A 58 -30.25 -50.97 -26.68
C LEU A 58 -31.23 -51.94 -27.34
N ARG A 59 -31.25 -52.01 -28.66
CA ARG A 59 -32.20 -52.82 -29.41
C ARG A 59 -32.15 -54.32 -29.05
N ASP A 60 -30.96 -54.89 -29.08
CA ASP A 60 -30.79 -56.32 -28.78
C ASP A 60 -31.10 -56.67 -27.33
N ASP A 61 -30.78 -55.73 -26.40
CA ASP A 61 -31.15 -55.91 -25.00
C ASP A 61 -32.67 -56.00 -24.81
N LEU A 62 -33.41 -55.08 -25.41
CA LEU A 62 -34.87 -55.07 -25.29
C LEU A 62 -35.49 -56.25 -26.04
N MET A 63 -35.00 -56.60 -27.24
CA MET A 63 -35.44 -57.76 -27.97
C MET A 63 -35.27 -59.07 -27.16
N ASN A 64 -34.11 -59.22 -26.51
CA ASN A 64 -33.87 -60.39 -25.64
C ASN A 64 -34.79 -60.39 -24.40
N LYS A 65 -35.06 -59.24 -23.81
CA LYS A 65 -35.98 -59.13 -22.68
C LYS A 65 -37.42 -59.46 -23.10
N VAL A 66 -37.87 -58.96 -24.26
CA VAL A 66 -39.18 -59.32 -24.80
C VAL A 66 -39.22 -60.82 -25.05
N ALA A 67 -38.23 -61.40 -25.74
CA ALA A 67 -38.19 -62.83 -26.00
C ALA A 67 -38.19 -63.68 -24.73
N ALA A 68 -37.55 -63.20 -23.63
CA ALA A 68 -37.51 -63.89 -22.34
C ALA A 68 -38.85 -63.90 -21.57
N GLN A 69 -39.75 -62.95 -21.87
CA GLN A 69 -41.11 -62.93 -21.29
C GLN A 69 -41.99 -64.06 -21.83
N PHE A 70 -41.70 -64.54 -23.01
CA PHE A 70 -42.50 -65.56 -23.72
C PHE A 70 -41.70 -66.88 -23.77
N SER A 71 -42.34 -67.99 -23.46
CA SER A 71 -41.74 -69.31 -23.62
C SER A 71 -41.52 -69.60 -25.11
N GLU A 72 -40.71 -70.64 -25.42
CA GLU A 72 -40.54 -71.11 -26.80
C GLU A 72 -41.87 -71.42 -27.44
N THR A 73 -42.81 -72.05 -26.72
CA THR A 73 -44.14 -72.37 -27.20
C THR A 73 -44.98 -71.10 -27.48
N ASP A 74 -44.88 -70.04 -26.65
CA ASP A 74 -45.61 -68.80 -26.87
C ASP A 74 -45.16 -68.06 -28.13
N ARG A 75 -43.93 -68.29 -28.55
CA ARG A 75 -43.30 -67.67 -29.72
C ARG A 75 -43.47 -68.44 -31.00
N MET A 76 -44.15 -69.65 -30.95
CA MET A 76 -44.48 -70.44 -32.12
C MET A 76 -45.52 -69.70 -32.99
N THR A 77 -45.39 -69.77 -34.30
CA THR A 77 -46.45 -69.29 -35.17
C THR A 77 -47.72 -70.13 -34.99
N ASP A 78 -48.88 -69.62 -35.41
CA ASP A 78 -50.15 -70.32 -35.32
C ASP A 78 -50.06 -71.70 -36.01
N VAL A 79 -49.34 -71.81 -37.13
CA VAL A 79 -49.11 -73.07 -37.84
C VAL A 79 -48.28 -74.05 -36.99
N GLN A 80 -47.20 -73.58 -36.39
CA GLN A 80 -46.35 -74.44 -35.54
C GLN A 80 -47.10 -74.92 -34.29
N PHE A 81 -47.85 -74.02 -33.62
CA PHE A 81 -48.63 -74.38 -32.44
C PHE A 81 -49.78 -75.35 -32.80
N ALA A 82 -50.47 -75.15 -33.95
CA ALA A 82 -51.50 -76.04 -34.38
C ALA A 82 -50.98 -77.46 -34.68
N ALA A 83 -49.69 -77.61 -35.02
CA ALA A 83 -49.03 -78.88 -35.22
C ALA A 83 -48.69 -79.66 -33.95
N LEU A 84 -48.77 -79.05 -32.74
CA LEU A 84 -48.55 -79.69 -31.45
C LEU A 84 -49.65 -80.75 -31.17
N THR A 85 -49.31 -81.74 -30.36
CA THR A 85 -50.27 -82.77 -29.92
C THR A 85 -51.32 -82.09 -28.99
N ILE A 86 -52.50 -82.70 -28.89
CA ILE A 86 -53.55 -82.26 -27.97
C ILE A 86 -53.04 -82.11 -26.53
N LYS A 87 -52.21 -83.04 -26.09
CA LYS A 87 -51.61 -83.01 -24.75
C LYS A 87 -50.70 -81.78 -24.58
N GLU A 88 -49.84 -81.50 -25.52
CA GLU A 88 -48.94 -80.33 -25.44
C GLU A 88 -49.72 -78.99 -25.40
N LYS A 89 -50.80 -78.90 -26.19
CA LYS A 89 -51.69 -77.72 -26.18
C LYS A 89 -52.41 -77.59 -24.84
N GLN A 90 -52.91 -78.66 -24.25
CA GLN A 90 -53.53 -78.67 -22.93
C GLN A 90 -52.51 -78.30 -21.81
N ASP A 91 -51.32 -78.84 -21.90
CA ASP A 91 -50.28 -78.54 -20.90
C ASP A 91 -49.81 -77.06 -20.99
N TRP A 92 -49.79 -76.50 -22.21
CA TRP A 92 -49.56 -75.07 -22.37
C TRP A 92 -50.70 -74.24 -21.80
N ALA A 93 -51.98 -74.60 -22.06
CA ALA A 93 -53.16 -73.85 -21.58
C ALA A 93 -53.31 -73.85 -20.00
N LYS A 94 -52.68 -74.79 -19.32
CA LYS A 94 -52.65 -74.84 -17.85
C LYS A 94 -51.74 -73.80 -17.22
N ARG A 95 -50.86 -73.15 -18.02
CA ARG A 95 -49.96 -72.13 -17.49
C ARG A 95 -50.71 -70.88 -17.10
N ASN A 96 -50.32 -70.24 -15.98
CA ASN A 96 -50.85 -68.95 -15.60
C ASN A 96 -50.15 -67.87 -16.43
N PHE A 97 -50.89 -67.22 -17.28
CA PHE A 97 -50.41 -66.03 -18.02
C PHE A 97 -50.58 -64.81 -17.11
N SER A 98 -49.48 -64.12 -16.80
CA SER A 98 -49.52 -62.82 -16.15
C SER A 98 -49.52 -61.71 -17.23
N ALA A 99 -50.56 -60.90 -17.22
CA ALA A 99 -50.64 -59.70 -18.05
C ALA A 99 -50.61 -58.46 -17.14
N PRO A 100 -50.17 -57.36 -17.63
CA PRO A 100 -49.61 -57.03 -18.94
C PRO A 100 -48.08 -57.26 -18.99
N TYR A 101 -47.58 -57.71 -20.11
CA TYR A 101 -46.15 -57.76 -20.36
C TYR A 101 -45.62 -56.34 -20.57
N ALA A 102 -44.54 -55.98 -19.86
CA ALA A 102 -43.81 -54.74 -20.06
C ALA A 102 -42.31 -55.02 -19.95
N CYS A 103 -41.54 -54.47 -20.86
CA CYS A 103 -40.08 -54.59 -20.84
C CYS A 103 -39.46 -53.22 -21.00
N THR A 104 -38.47 -52.90 -20.19
CA THR A 104 -37.64 -51.71 -20.33
C THR A 104 -36.19 -52.08 -20.61
N VAL A 105 -35.43 -51.16 -21.21
CA VAL A 105 -34.01 -51.37 -21.54
C VAL A 105 -33.15 -51.45 -20.27
N SER A 106 -31.95 -52.02 -20.41
CA SER A 106 -30.91 -51.98 -19.37
C SER A 106 -30.03 -50.71 -19.56
N THR A 107 -30.08 -49.78 -18.63
CA THR A 107 -29.38 -48.50 -18.73
C THR A 107 -27.84 -48.64 -18.79
N ASP A 108 -27.29 -49.73 -18.26
CA ASP A 108 -25.86 -50.06 -18.30
C ASP A 108 -25.39 -50.46 -19.71
N LYS A 109 -26.31 -50.77 -20.62
CA LYS A 109 -26.04 -51.14 -22.02
C LYS A 109 -26.07 -49.92 -22.95
N LEU A 110 -26.41 -48.73 -22.47
CA LEU A 110 -26.50 -47.53 -23.28
C LEU A 110 -25.16 -47.22 -23.97
N ASP A 111 -25.18 -47.16 -25.30
CA ASP A 111 -24.15 -46.52 -26.12
C ASP A 111 -24.61 -45.11 -26.49
N ALA A 112 -24.05 -44.10 -25.84
CA ALA A 112 -24.39 -42.71 -26.07
C ALA A 112 -23.51 -42.03 -27.14
N ALA A 113 -22.66 -42.79 -27.84
CA ALA A 113 -21.66 -42.20 -28.76
C ALA A 113 -22.29 -41.37 -29.87
N ALA A 114 -23.40 -41.84 -30.46
CA ALA A 114 -24.10 -41.10 -31.51
C ALA A 114 -24.70 -39.78 -30.99
N VAL A 115 -25.38 -39.85 -29.84
CA VAL A 115 -25.98 -38.68 -29.19
C VAL A 115 -24.93 -37.62 -28.86
N LEU A 116 -23.84 -38.03 -28.23
CA LEU A 116 -22.75 -37.12 -27.85
C LEU A 116 -22.04 -36.53 -29.09
N ALA A 117 -21.89 -37.28 -30.15
CA ALA A 117 -21.31 -36.81 -31.41
C ALA A 117 -22.16 -35.70 -32.04
N ASP A 118 -23.46 -35.87 -32.09
CA ASP A 118 -24.38 -34.87 -32.64
C ASP A 118 -24.40 -33.60 -31.76
N LEU A 119 -24.46 -33.75 -30.44
CA LEU A 119 -24.43 -32.65 -29.51
C LEU A 119 -23.11 -31.86 -29.56
N ARG A 120 -21.95 -32.53 -29.79
CA ARG A 120 -20.65 -31.87 -30.01
C ARG A 120 -20.58 -31.08 -31.30
N ASN A 121 -21.26 -31.55 -32.36
CA ASN A 121 -21.29 -30.90 -33.66
C ASN A 121 -22.12 -29.63 -33.68
N MET A 122 -22.93 -29.38 -32.66
CA MET A 122 -23.66 -28.12 -32.51
C MET A 122 -22.68 -26.99 -32.16
N LYS A 123 -23.00 -25.75 -32.57
CA LYS A 123 -22.17 -24.59 -32.26
C LYS A 123 -22.18 -24.35 -30.73
N ARG A 124 -21.02 -24.46 -30.11
CA ARG A 124 -20.80 -24.28 -28.67
C ARG A 124 -19.89 -23.10 -28.41
N THR A 125 -20.06 -22.47 -27.28
CA THR A 125 -19.20 -21.41 -26.76
C THR A 125 -18.58 -21.86 -25.45
N ALA A 126 -17.29 -21.56 -25.24
CA ALA A 126 -16.64 -21.79 -23.94
C ALA A 126 -17.20 -20.84 -22.91
N ALA A 127 -17.22 -21.26 -21.66
CA ALA A 127 -17.47 -20.36 -20.53
C ALA A 127 -16.24 -19.47 -20.31
N GLU A 128 -16.46 -18.20 -20.00
CA GLU A 128 -15.40 -17.26 -19.66
C GLU A 128 -15.44 -16.97 -18.16
N ASN A 129 -14.27 -17.00 -17.53
CA ASN A 129 -14.12 -16.68 -16.11
C ASN A 129 -14.33 -15.19 -15.85
N ALA A 130 -14.87 -14.87 -14.69
CA ALA A 130 -14.81 -13.50 -14.17
C ALA A 130 -13.35 -13.09 -13.96
N TYR A 131 -13.03 -11.82 -14.21
CA TYR A 131 -11.69 -11.26 -14.00
C TYR A 131 -11.79 -9.79 -13.60
N THR A 132 -10.66 -9.24 -13.12
CA THR A 132 -10.57 -7.82 -12.76
C THR A 132 -9.54 -7.12 -13.64
N THR A 133 -9.78 -5.83 -13.88
CA THR A 133 -8.80 -4.92 -14.47
C THR A 133 -8.58 -3.72 -13.56
N LEU A 134 -7.36 -3.18 -13.63
CA LEU A 134 -7.00 -1.88 -13.06
C LEU A 134 -6.42 -1.04 -14.22
N GLU A 135 -7.28 -0.25 -14.86
CA GLU A 135 -6.90 0.60 -15.99
C GLU A 135 -7.08 2.06 -15.59
N ASP A 136 -6.05 2.87 -15.81
CA ASP A 136 -6.02 4.27 -15.41
C ASP A 136 -6.37 4.53 -13.92
N GLY A 137 -6.02 3.57 -13.07
CA GLY A 137 -6.34 3.62 -11.64
C GLY A 137 -7.79 3.25 -11.29
N VAL A 138 -8.59 2.84 -12.27
CA VAL A 138 -9.97 2.41 -12.06
C VAL A 138 -10.04 0.89 -11.99
N TYR A 139 -10.44 0.40 -10.82
CA TYR A 139 -10.73 -1.02 -10.60
C TYR A 139 -12.07 -1.40 -11.21
N THR A 140 -12.07 -2.35 -12.14
CA THR A 140 -13.28 -2.85 -12.79
C THR A 140 -13.38 -4.36 -12.64
N VAL A 141 -14.59 -4.85 -12.32
CA VAL A 141 -14.92 -6.26 -12.27
C VAL A 141 -15.67 -6.63 -13.56
N HIS A 142 -15.14 -7.59 -14.31
CA HIS A 142 -15.79 -8.19 -15.47
C HIS A 142 -16.44 -9.49 -15.02
N ALA A 143 -17.76 -9.58 -15.20
CA ALA A 143 -18.51 -10.76 -14.81
C ALA A 143 -18.19 -11.95 -15.71
N GLU A 144 -18.36 -13.16 -15.18
CA GLU A 144 -18.31 -14.39 -15.91
C GLU A 144 -19.35 -14.45 -17.03
N VAL A 145 -19.02 -15.11 -18.12
CA VAL A 145 -19.96 -15.38 -19.22
C VAL A 145 -20.23 -16.88 -19.27
N PRO A 146 -21.49 -17.32 -19.09
CA PRO A 146 -21.86 -18.71 -19.25
C PRO A 146 -21.58 -19.20 -20.66
N GLY A 147 -20.99 -20.37 -20.76
CA GLY A 147 -20.78 -21.07 -22.05
C GLY A 147 -21.87 -22.09 -22.31
N THR A 148 -21.76 -22.73 -23.50
CA THR A 148 -22.61 -23.86 -23.92
C THR A 148 -21.80 -25.11 -24.20
N GLU A 149 -20.50 -25.16 -23.90
CA GLU A 149 -19.72 -26.40 -23.92
C GLU A 149 -20.29 -27.41 -22.91
N LEU A 150 -20.41 -28.67 -23.35
CA LEU A 150 -21.07 -29.69 -22.57
C LEU A 150 -20.17 -30.26 -21.46
N ASN A 151 -20.77 -30.45 -20.29
CA ASN A 151 -20.29 -31.39 -19.33
C ASN A 151 -20.78 -32.80 -19.71
N GLU A 152 -19.97 -33.50 -20.51
CA GLU A 152 -20.36 -34.79 -21.10
C GLU A 152 -20.73 -35.82 -20.03
N GLN A 153 -20.11 -35.83 -18.88
CA GLN A 153 -20.44 -36.76 -17.81
C GLN A 153 -21.87 -36.52 -17.27
N THR A 154 -22.23 -35.27 -17.05
CA THR A 154 -23.58 -34.91 -16.61
C THR A 154 -24.63 -35.22 -17.64
N VAL A 155 -24.32 -34.96 -18.93
CA VAL A 155 -25.19 -35.32 -20.04
C VAL A 155 -25.37 -36.85 -20.13
N LEU A 156 -24.31 -37.64 -20.00
CA LEU A 156 -24.36 -39.10 -20.01
C LEU A 156 -25.20 -39.66 -18.87
N ASP A 157 -25.05 -39.10 -17.69
CA ASP A 157 -25.83 -39.52 -16.49
C ASP A 157 -27.32 -39.16 -16.68
N GLY A 158 -27.63 -37.98 -17.24
CA GLY A 158 -28.97 -37.60 -17.63
C GLY A 158 -29.58 -38.52 -18.69
N LEU A 159 -28.81 -38.86 -19.72
CA LEU A 159 -29.24 -39.81 -20.76
C LEU A 159 -29.53 -41.19 -20.15
N ARG A 160 -28.68 -41.71 -19.24
CA ARG A 160 -28.92 -42.99 -18.55
C ARG A 160 -30.22 -42.97 -17.76
N ALA A 161 -30.49 -41.86 -17.06
CA ALA A 161 -31.75 -41.70 -16.34
C ALA A 161 -32.95 -41.65 -17.29
N ALA A 162 -32.86 -40.92 -18.41
CA ALA A 162 -33.93 -40.81 -19.39
C ALA A 162 -34.26 -42.14 -20.05
N VAL A 163 -33.21 -42.89 -20.49
CA VAL A 163 -33.45 -44.18 -21.19
C VAL A 163 -34.02 -45.25 -20.25
N SER A 164 -34.02 -45.09 -18.94
CA SER A 164 -34.52 -46.08 -17.98
C SER A 164 -36.00 -46.44 -18.16
N VAL A 165 -36.76 -45.54 -18.82
CA VAL A 165 -38.19 -45.75 -19.09
C VAL A 165 -38.50 -46.20 -20.54
N LEU A 166 -37.47 -46.20 -21.42
CA LEU A 166 -37.64 -46.72 -22.78
C LEU A 166 -37.98 -48.19 -22.75
N GLY A 167 -38.96 -48.59 -23.52
CA GLY A 167 -39.37 -49.95 -23.55
C GLY A 167 -40.56 -50.21 -24.43
N VAL A 168 -41.18 -51.37 -24.24
CA VAL A 168 -42.39 -51.78 -24.92
C VAL A 168 -43.38 -52.38 -23.91
N THR A 169 -44.64 -52.13 -24.19
CA THR A 169 -45.76 -52.81 -23.52
C THR A 169 -46.63 -53.52 -24.54
N ALA A 170 -47.66 -54.21 -24.05
CA ALA A 170 -48.69 -54.77 -24.90
C ALA A 170 -49.41 -53.75 -25.76
N ASP A 171 -49.43 -52.46 -25.33
CA ASP A 171 -50.12 -51.38 -26.02
C ASP A 171 -49.22 -50.63 -27.02
N GLY A 172 -47.92 -50.98 -27.09
CA GLY A 172 -46.98 -50.37 -28.03
C GLY A 172 -45.66 -49.87 -27.43
N PRO A 173 -44.91 -49.05 -28.18
CA PRO A 173 -43.63 -48.49 -27.75
C PRO A 173 -43.80 -47.50 -26.61
N GLN A 174 -42.82 -47.46 -25.73
CA GLN A 174 -42.66 -46.44 -24.70
C GLN A 174 -41.47 -45.56 -25.04
N ASP A 175 -41.76 -44.37 -25.56
CA ASP A 175 -40.79 -43.35 -25.91
C ASP A 175 -40.51 -42.46 -24.72
N THR A 176 -39.40 -41.73 -24.76
CA THR A 176 -39.11 -40.69 -23.82
C THR A 176 -38.41 -39.48 -24.45
N ALA A 177 -38.41 -38.36 -23.76
CA ALA A 177 -37.65 -37.18 -24.13
C ALA A 177 -36.64 -36.87 -23.02
N PHE A 178 -35.48 -36.39 -23.42
CA PHE A 178 -34.45 -35.84 -22.52
C PHE A 178 -34.21 -34.39 -22.87
N GLU A 179 -34.61 -33.49 -21.99
CA GLU A 179 -34.28 -32.07 -22.09
C GLU A 179 -32.90 -31.83 -21.49
N LEU A 180 -31.95 -31.36 -22.31
CA LEU A 180 -30.57 -31.21 -21.96
C LEU A 180 -30.38 -30.24 -20.76
N THR A 181 -31.11 -29.14 -20.78
CA THR A 181 -31.07 -28.10 -19.73
C THR A 181 -31.79 -28.48 -18.43
N SER A 182 -32.44 -29.68 -18.40
CA SER A 182 -32.99 -30.21 -17.15
C SER A 182 -31.91 -30.67 -16.15
N VAL A 183 -30.66 -30.75 -16.59
CA VAL A 183 -29.47 -31.05 -15.79
C VAL A 183 -28.44 -29.96 -15.98
N ASP A 184 -27.40 -29.90 -15.14
CA ASP A 184 -26.28 -28.97 -15.29
C ASP A 184 -25.38 -29.43 -16.48
N CYS A 185 -25.95 -29.38 -17.67
CA CYS A 185 -25.33 -29.94 -18.88
C CYS A 185 -24.14 -29.14 -19.42
N TYR A 186 -23.98 -27.88 -18.98
CA TYR A 186 -22.91 -27.02 -19.46
C TYR A 186 -21.76 -26.93 -18.48
N LYS A 187 -20.55 -26.78 -19.00
CA LYS A 187 -19.38 -26.45 -18.20
C LYS A 187 -19.57 -25.06 -17.59
N GLN A 188 -19.41 -24.96 -16.31
CA GLN A 188 -19.51 -23.70 -15.59
C GLN A 188 -18.17 -22.96 -15.62
N PRO A 189 -18.16 -21.62 -15.56
CA PRO A 189 -16.95 -20.86 -15.32
C PRO A 189 -16.27 -21.31 -14.02
N GLU A 190 -14.95 -21.44 -14.03
CA GLU A 190 -14.18 -21.83 -12.85
C GLU A 190 -14.14 -20.71 -11.81
N ILE A 191 -14.10 -19.45 -12.28
CA ILE A 191 -14.10 -18.25 -11.47
C ILE A 191 -15.37 -17.45 -11.78
N THR A 192 -16.21 -17.28 -10.75
CA THR A 192 -17.40 -16.45 -10.81
C THR A 192 -17.14 -15.11 -10.15
N THR A 193 -17.96 -14.10 -10.40
CA THR A 193 -17.93 -12.81 -9.71
C THR A 193 -17.98 -12.97 -8.18
N ALA A 194 -18.68 -13.99 -7.69
CA ALA A 194 -18.76 -14.28 -6.26
C ALA A 194 -17.43 -14.78 -5.68
N THR A 195 -16.77 -15.71 -6.40
CA THR A 195 -15.49 -16.28 -5.97
C THR A 195 -14.31 -15.35 -6.25
N LEU A 196 -14.41 -14.52 -7.29
CA LEU A 196 -13.37 -13.56 -7.69
C LEU A 196 -13.04 -12.56 -6.58
N ARG A 197 -14.04 -12.10 -5.83
CA ARG A 197 -13.87 -11.09 -4.76
C ARG A 197 -12.86 -11.49 -3.70
N ASP A 198 -12.71 -12.78 -3.46
CA ASP A 198 -11.85 -13.32 -2.41
C ASP A 198 -10.50 -13.81 -2.97
N THR A 199 -10.25 -13.62 -4.27
CA THR A 199 -8.95 -13.98 -4.85
C THR A 199 -7.88 -12.95 -4.44
N PRO A 200 -6.62 -13.39 -4.19
CA PRO A 200 -5.53 -12.47 -3.86
C PRO A 200 -5.35 -11.33 -4.87
N ASP A 201 -5.43 -11.64 -6.17
CA ASP A 201 -5.30 -10.65 -7.24
C ASP A 201 -6.41 -9.58 -7.18
N SER A 202 -7.67 -9.99 -6.96
CA SER A 202 -8.79 -9.06 -6.84
C SER A 202 -8.66 -8.15 -5.62
N LEU A 203 -8.27 -8.71 -4.48
CA LEU A 203 -8.05 -7.96 -3.25
C LEU A 203 -6.89 -6.98 -3.39
N PHE A 204 -5.80 -7.40 -4.03
CA PHE A 204 -4.65 -6.55 -4.32
C PHE A 204 -5.03 -5.37 -5.23
N ARG A 205 -5.67 -5.63 -6.39
CA ARG A 205 -6.08 -4.57 -7.33
C ARG A 205 -7.04 -3.58 -6.70
N LYS A 206 -7.96 -4.08 -5.88
CA LYS A 206 -8.87 -3.22 -5.13
C LYS A 206 -8.12 -2.35 -4.11
N ALA A 207 -7.21 -2.95 -3.34
CA ALA A 207 -6.39 -2.21 -2.38
C ALA A 207 -5.52 -1.16 -3.09
N LEU A 208 -4.96 -1.50 -4.25
CA LEU A 208 -4.16 -0.57 -5.06
C LEU A 208 -4.99 0.58 -5.63
N ALA A 209 -6.26 0.33 -6.01
CA ALA A 209 -7.16 1.38 -6.49
C ALA A 209 -7.51 2.41 -5.40
N ASP A 210 -7.56 1.98 -4.14
CA ASP A 210 -7.87 2.82 -2.99
C ASP A 210 -6.60 3.43 -2.34
N LEU A 211 -5.39 3.07 -2.83
CA LEU A 211 -4.12 3.49 -2.26
C LEU A 211 -3.73 4.88 -2.75
N GLU A 212 -3.37 5.76 -1.81
CA GLU A 212 -2.88 7.10 -2.09
C GLU A 212 -1.68 7.42 -1.17
N ILE A 213 -0.56 7.79 -1.76
CA ILE A 213 0.60 8.26 -1.02
C ILE A 213 0.81 9.74 -1.32
N LYS A 214 0.66 10.57 -0.30
CA LYS A 214 0.94 12.00 -0.35
C LYS A 214 2.38 12.26 0.03
N VAL A 215 3.03 13.18 -0.68
CA VAL A 215 4.39 13.63 -0.37
C VAL A 215 4.35 15.12 -0.22
N THR A 216 4.66 15.61 0.96
CA THR A 216 4.76 17.05 1.23
C THR A 216 6.22 17.48 1.16
N PHE A 217 6.48 18.61 0.55
CA PHE A 217 7.83 19.14 0.35
C PHE A 217 7.98 20.47 1.04
N ASN A 218 9.03 20.61 1.85
CA ASN A 218 9.43 21.86 2.50
C ASN A 218 8.29 22.57 3.25
N ALA A 219 7.41 21.82 3.90
CA ALA A 219 6.16 22.33 4.50
C ALA A 219 6.41 23.38 5.59
N ASP A 220 7.50 23.24 6.34
CA ASP A 220 7.86 24.11 7.47
C ASP A 220 9.02 25.06 7.15
N THR A 221 9.40 25.21 5.89
CA THR A 221 10.54 26.02 5.48
C THR A 221 10.15 27.42 4.98
N ALA A 222 11.15 28.27 4.73
CA ALA A 222 10.92 29.63 4.26
C ALA A 222 10.27 29.70 2.88
N GLN A 223 9.52 30.79 2.64
CA GLN A 223 8.78 30.99 1.39
C GLN A 223 9.63 31.00 0.10
N TYR A 224 10.95 31.22 0.21
CA TYR A 224 11.82 31.19 -0.95
C TYR A 224 12.19 29.78 -1.42
N LEU A 225 12.01 28.75 -0.59
CA LEU A 225 12.17 27.35 -1.02
C LEU A 225 10.90 26.88 -1.74
N PRO A 226 11.04 26.17 -2.87
CA PRO A 226 9.88 25.54 -3.48
C PRO A 226 9.19 24.62 -2.49
N HIS A 227 7.90 24.78 -2.30
CA HIS A 227 7.09 23.97 -1.41
C HIS A 227 5.81 23.52 -2.09
N GLY A 228 5.25 22.41 -1.67
CA GLY A 228 4.04 21.86 -2.24
C GLY A 228 3.74 20.43 -1.82
N GLU A 229 2.80 19.85 -2.51
CA GLU A 229 2.35 18.48 -2.29
C GLU A 229 2.27 17.75 -3.62
N GLU A 230 2.77 16.53 -3.66
CA GLU A 230 2.64 15.59 -4.77
C GLU A 230 1.90 14.35 -4.27
N THR A 231 1.23 13.66 -5.19
CA THR A 231 0.46 12.46 -4.83
C THR A 231 0.76 11.34 -5.81
N LEU A 232 1.07 10.16 -5.28
CA LEU A 232 1.02 8.91 -6.03
C LEU A 232 -0.41 8.38 -5.95
N THR A 233 -1.12 8.50 -7.06
CA THR A 233 -2.47 7.96 -7.21
C THR A 233 -2.44 6.52 -7.68
N SER A 234 -3.58 5.82 -7.65
CA SER A 234 -3.73 4.47 -8.20
C SER A 234 -3.24 4.34 -9.65
N HIS A 235 -3.38 5.39 -10.47
CA HIS A 235 -2.83 5.44 -11.83
C HIS A 235 -1.30 5.32 -11.84
N ASP A 236 -0.61 6.10 -11.00
CA ASP A 236 0.84 6.02 -10.86
C ASP A 236 1.28 4.66 -10.30
N LEU A 237 0.57 4.22 -9.27
CA LEU A 237 0.89 3.01 -8.52
C LEU A 237 0.73 1.73 -9.34
N ALA A 238 -0.17 1.71 -10.32
CA ALA A 238 -0.32 0.59 -11.24
C ALA A 238 0.95 0.25 -12.04
N SER A 239 1.87 1.21 -12.20
CA SER A 239 3.17 1.00 -12.84
C SER A 239 4.33 0.78 -11.86
N ILE A 240 4.10 0.97 -10.57
CA ILE A 240 5.14 0.97 -9.53
C ILE A 240 5.01 -0.26 -8.63
N VAL A 241 3.78 -0.71 -8.35
CA VAL A 241 3.51 -1.77 -7.38
C VAL A 241 2.91 -2.99 -8.08
N ASP A 242 3.45 -4.16 -7.81
CA ASP A 242 2.96 -5.43 -8.32
C ASP A 242 2.86 -6.48 -7.20
N MET A 243 2.22 -7.60 -7.50
CA MET A 243 2.09 -8.72 -6.58
C MET A 243 2.56 -10.00 -7.27
N GLU A 244 3.52 -10.67 -6.67
CA GLU A 244 4.00 -11.98 -7.11
C GLU A 244 2.93 -13.06 -6.89
N PRO A 245 3.02 -14.19 -7.63
CA PRO A 245 2.05 -15.29 -7.49
C PRO A 245 1.92 -15.87 -6.07
N ASP A 246 2.92 -15.68 -5.21
CA ASP A 246 2.90 -16.10 -3.81
C ASP A 246 2.23 -15.09 -2.87
N GLY A 247 1.73 -13.96 -3.42
CA GLY A 247 1.09 -12.88 -2.67
C GLY A 247 2.06 -11.81 -2.17
N THR A 248 3.35 -11.90 -2.48
CA THR A 248 4.35 -10.90 -2.07
C THR A 248 4.18 -9.63 -2.90
N VAL A 249 4.00 -8.49 -2.21
CA VAL A 249 3.95 -7.17 -2.85
C VAL A 249 5.37 -6.72 -3.18
N THR A 250 5.58 -6.28 -4.40
CA THR A 250 6.86 -5.77 -4.91
C THR A 250 6.73 -4.35 -5.42
N VAL A 251 7.84 -3.61 -5.43
CA VAL A 251 7.90 -2.21 -5.90
C VAL A 251 8.97 -2.12 -6.98
N ASP A 252 8.61 -1.60 -8.16
CA ASP A 252 9.58 -1.24 -9.19
C ASP A 252 10.36 0.01 -8.75
N GLU A 253 11.52 -0.25 -8.13
CA GLU A 253 12.39 0.81 -7.63
C GLU A 253 12.87 1.76 -8.71
N LYS A 254 13.03 1.30 -9.95
CA LYS A 254 13.51 2.15 -11.04
C LYS A 254 12.46 3.19 -11.41
N VAL A 255 11.21 2.76 -11.61
CA VAL A 255 10.09 3.65 -11.95
C VAL A 255 9.84 4.63 -10.81
N LEU A 256 9.84 4.15 -9.57
CA LEU A 256 9.69 4.98 -8.39
C LEU A 256 10.79 6.05 -8.30
N ARG A 257 12.06 5.67 -8.42
CA ARG A 257 13.20 6.60 -8.35
C ARG A 257 13.19 7.63 -9.46
N GLU A 258 12.82 7.25 -10.69
CA GLU A 258 12.71 8.20 -11.80
C GLU A 258 11.66 9.29 -11.52
N LYS A 259 10.53 8.93 -10.92
CA LYS A 259 9.48 9.87 -10.55
C LYS A 259 9.92 10.77 -9.39
N VAL A 260 10.44 10.17 -8.33
CA VAL A 260 10.91 10.88 -7.13
C VAL A 260 12.06 11.84 -7.45
N SER A 261 12.98 11.47 -8.35
CA SER A 261 14.08 12.33 -8.75
C SER A 261 13.60 13.63 -9.43
N LYS A 262 12.53 13.56 -10.23
CA LYS A 262 11.92 14.76 -10.84
C LYS A 262 11.31 15.68 -9.79
N TRP A 263 10.66 15.11 -8.79
CA TRP A 263 10.13 15.89 -7.67
C TRP A 263 11.27 16.51 -6.85
N ALA A 264 12.28 15.72 -6.48
CA ALA A 264 13.44 16.22 -5.75
C ALA A 264 14.12 17.39 -6.46
N GLU A 265 14.26 17.34 -7.79
CA GLU A 265 14.78 18.46 -8.57
C GLU A 265 13.87 19.68 -8.51
N SER A 266 12.54 19.49 -8.63
CA SER A 266 11.57 20.59 -8.65
C SER A 266 11.46 21.32 -7.31
N TYR A 267 11.65 20.61 -6.21
CA TYR A 267 11.56 21.13 -4.84
C TYR A 267 12.90 21.45 -4.20
N SER A 268 13.99 21.38 -4.97
CA SER A 268 15.33 21.84 -4.59
C SER A 268 15.57 23.28 -5.04
N LYS A 269 16.48 23.99 -4.36
CA LYS A 269 16.84 25.37 -4.65
C LYS A 269 18.34 25.59 -4.50
N LYS A 270 18.98 26.14 -5.53
CA LYS A 270 20.41 26.50 -5.49
C LYS A 270 20.62 27.95 -5.12
N ASP A 271 21.79 28.24 -4.58
CA ASP A 271 22.25 29.60 -4.25
C ASP A 271 21.22 30.37 -3.38
N ALA A 272 20.57 29.68 -2.44
CA ALA A 272 19.61 30.31 -1.55
C ALA A 272 20.25 30.76 -0.24
N PRO A 273 19.68 31.77 0.47
CA PRO A 273 20.14 32.13 1.80
C PRO A 273 20.10 30.95 2.76
N PHE A 274 21.07 30.89 3.68
CA PHE A 274 21.03 29.89 4.74
C PHE A 274 19.84 30.12 5.69
N LEU A 275 19.03 29.10 5.87
CA LEU A 275 17.89 29.15 6.78
C LEU A 275 18.33 28.66 8.16
N PHE A 276 18.37 29.60 9.09
CA PHE A 276 18.79 29.36 10.46
C PHE A 276 17.61 29.44 11.43
N ASP A 277 17.43 28.43 12.26
CA ASP A 277 16.45 28.47 13.35
C ASP A 277 17.06 29.22 14.55
N SER A 278 16.94 30.54 14.52
CA SER A 278 17.44 31.41 15.57
C SER A 278 16.70 31.16 16.87
N TRP A 279 17.46 31.01 17.94
CA TRP A 279 16.89 30.90 19.28
C TRP A 279 16.00 32.09 19.65
N VAL A 280 16.36 33.26 19.17
CA VAL A 280 15.70 34.53 19.56
C VAL A 280 14.54 34.85 18.62
N LYS A 281 14.70 34.61 17.32
CA LYS A 281 13.76 35.05 16.27
C LYS A 281 12.94 33.90 15.65
N GLY A 282 13.37 32.64 15.86
CA GLY A 282 12.89 31.51 15.10
C GLY A 282 13.51 31.49 13.68
N LEU A 283 12.80 30.91 12.73
CA LEU A 283 13.31 30.74 11.38
C LEU A 283 13.74 32.07 10.72
N THR A 284 15.03 32.19 10.43
CA THR A 284 15.68 33.44 9.99
C THR A 284 16.56 33.17 8.77
N GLU A 285 16.44 34.00 7.76
CA GLU A 285 17.28 33.96 6.55
C GLU A 285 18.62 34.65 6.81
N ILE A 286 19.72 33.97 6.50
CA ILE A 286 21.08 34.49 6.60
C ILE A 286 21.62 34.69 5.19
N ASP A 287 21.47 35.90 4.67
CA ASP A 287 21.71 36.24 3.27
C ASP A 287 23.20 36.27 2.86
N PHE A 288 24.13 36.40 3.83
CA PHE A 288 25.57 36.37 3.60
C PHE A 288 26.17 34.94 3.63
N VAL A 289 25.33 33.92 3.91
CA VAL A 289 25.67 32.50 3.77
C VAL A 289 24.71 31.88 2.76
N THR A 290 25.24 31.35 1.66
CA THR A 290 24.44 30.74 0.61
C THR A 290 24.61 29.22 0.63
N CYS A 291 23.52 28.53 0.38
CA CYS A 291 23.42 27.08 0.35
C CYS A 291 22.72 26.58 -0.92
N ASP A 292 23.04 25.35 -1.28
CA ASP A 292 22.23 24.56 -2.20
C ASP A 292 21.29 23.67 -1.35
N TYR A 293 20.00 23.94 -1.39
CA TYR A 293 19.00 23.10 -0.76
C TYR A 293 18.59 21.99 -1.69
N GLN A 294 18.79 20.74 -1.28
CA GLN A 294 18.52 19.57 -2.10
C GLN A 294 17.65 18.56 -1.33
N ILE A 295 16.63 18.06 -2.01
CA ILE A 295 15.88 16.90 -1.53
C ILE A 295 16.69 15.64 -1.81
N ASP A 296 16.92 14.82 -0.80
CA ASP A 296 17.53 13.50 -0.98
C ASP A 296 16.53 12.54 -1.63
N ALA A 297 16.62 12.42 -2.96
CA ALA A 297 15.76 11.58 -3.76
C ALA A 297 15.87 10.09 -3.39
N GLN A 298 17.04 9.63 -2.94
CA GLN A 298 17.21 8.24 -2.55
C GLN A 298 16.47 7.95 -1.24
N SER A 299 16.71 8.75 -0.22
CA SER A 299 16.04 8.62 1.07
C SER A 299 14.52 8.73 0.93
N LEU A 300 14.05 9.69 0.12
CA LEU A 300 12.63 9.88 -0.15
C LEU A 300 12.02 8.66 -0.85
N ALA A 301 12.69 8.11 -1.86
CA ALA A 301 12.23 6.90 -2.54
C ALA A 301 12.16 5.69 -1.59
N GLU A 302 13.13 5.55 -0.68
CA GLU A 302 13.14 4.48 0.33
C GLU A 302 11.97 4.63 1.32
N GLN A 303 11.65 5.84 1.77
CA GLN A 303 10.51 6.12 2.64
C GLN A 303 9.18 5.81 1.94
N ILE A 304 9.01 6.27 0.69
CA ILE A 304 7.81 5.98 -0.11
C ILE A 304 7.70 4.47 -0.34
N ARG A 305 8.78 3.79 -0.70
CA ARG A 305 8.81 2.33 -0.85
C ARG A 305 8.35 1.61 0.41
N ALA A 306 8.87 2.01 1.57
CA ALA A 306 8.48 1.42 2.85
C ALA A 306 6.98 1.60 3.11
N GLN A 307 6.42 2.76 2.80
CA GLN A 307 4.99 3.02 2.92
C GLN A 307 4.17 2.17 1.95
N LEU A 308 4.59 2.06 0.68
CA LEU A 308 3.90 1.26 -0.34
C LEU A 308 3.82 -0.23 0.04
N LEU A 309 4.88 -0.79 0.62
CA LEU A 309 4.89 -2.19 1.07
C LEU A 309 3.88 -2.48 2.19
N THR A 310 3.39 -1.47 2.89
CA THR A 310 2.31 -1.64 3.87
C THR A 310 0.93 -1.74 3.24
N MET A 311 0.79 -1.38 1.96
CA MET A 311 -0.49 -1.24 1.25
C MET A 311 -1.49 -0.34 1.99
N GLN A 312 -1.01 0.69 2.68
CA GLN A 312 -1.83 1.66 3.40
C GLN A 312 -1.54 3.06 2.90
N SER A 313 -2.58 3.85 2.70
CA SER A 313 -2.44 5.27 2.37
C SER A 313 -1.73 6.02 3.49
N GLY A 314 -0.93 7.01 3.12
CA GLY A 314 -0.14 7.75 4.09
C GLY A 314 0.48 9.02 3.50
N THR A 315 1.14 9.77 4.38
CA THR A 315 1.87 10.98 4.00
C THR A 315 3.34 10.81 4.36
N VAL A 316 4.21 11.18 3.42
CA VAL A 316 5.67 11.26 3.59
C VAL A 316 6.06 12.72 3.50
N SER A 317 6.87 13.20 4.45
CA SER A 317 7.38 14.59 4.44
C SER A 317 8.83 14.60 4.00
N ALA A 318 9.15 15.46 3.04
CA ALA A 318 10.48 15.64 2.48
C ALA A 318 10.95 17.08 2.65
N GLU A 319 12.03 17.26 3.40
CA GLU A 319 12.67 18.55 3.60
C GLU A 319 13.99 18.63 2.83
N ALA A 320 14.26 19.78 2.26
CA ALA A 320 15.53 20.01 1.61
C ALA A 320 16.64 20.23 2.65
N VAL A 321 17.74 19.54 2.46
CA VAL A 321 18.97 19.72 3.24
C VAL A 321 19.85 20.78 2.57
N CYS A 322 20.41 21.69 3.35
CA CYS A 322 21.37 22.67 2.89
C CYS A 322 22.74 22.02 2.67
N TYR A 323 23.36 22.29 1.53
CA TYR A 323 24.71 21.87 1.19
C TYR A 323 25.59 23.09 0.93
N ASP A 324 26.85 23.01 1.37
CA ASP A 324 27.84 24.03 1.08
C ASP A 324 28.36 23.97 -0.38
N LYS A 325 29.27 24.88 -0.72
CA LYS A 325 29.89 24.94 -2.07
C LYS A 325 30.69 23.69 -2.44
N ASP A 326 31.12 22.92 -1.45
CA ASP A 326 31.86 21.67 -1.62
C ASP A 326 30.94 20.46 -1.72
N GLY A 327 29.62 20.66 -1.64
CA GLY A 327 28.58 19.60 -1.68
C GLY A 327 28.49 18.80 -0.38
N LYS A 328 28.89 19.39 0.75
CA LYS A 328 28.73 18.76 2.06
C LYS A 328 27.52 19.34 2.77
N PRO A 329 26.78 18.53 3.54
CA PRO A 329 25.71 19.03 4.39
C PRO A 329 26.25 20.16 5.28
N PHE A 330 25.56 21.30 5.24
CA PHE A 330 25.93 22.50 5.99
C PHE A 330 24.96 22.75 7.14
N SER A 331 25.52 22.91 8.33
CA SER A 331 24.80 23.35 9.53
C SER A 331 25.82 24.01 10.48
N LEU A 332 25.34 24.76 11.46
CA LEU A 332 26.19 25.25 12.53
C LEU A 332 26.63 24.14 13.52
N GLY A 333 26.13 22.93 13.35
CA GLY A 333 26.35 21.82 14.28
C GLY A 333 25.56 21.98 15.57
N ASP A 334 25.89 21.13 16.54
CA ASP A 334 25.20 21.07 17.84
C ASP A 334 25.78 22.06 18.86
N SER A 335 26.89 22.71 18.51
CA SER A 335 27.56 23.67 19.39
C SER A 335 27.90 24.92 18.58
N TYR A 336 27.27 26.05 18.92
CA TYR A 336 27.47 27.32 18.24
C TYR A 336 27.07 28.49 19.15
N ILE A 337 27.57 29.67 18.79
CA ILE A 337 27.20 30.94 19.40
C ILE A 337 26.43 31.77 18.38
N GLU A 338 25.27 32.29 18.76
CA GLU A 338 24.48 33.22 17.97
C GLU A 338 24.59 34.63 18.63
N VAL A 339 24.87 35.65 17.85
CA VAL A 339 24.79 37.05 18.25
C VAL A 339 23.78 37.77 17.38
N ASP A 340 22.62 38.03 17.92
CA ASP A 340 21.52 38.73 17.26
C ASP A 340 21.62 40.25 17.56
N PHE A 341 22.02 41.01 16.55
CA PHE A 341 22.16 42.45 16.66
C PHE A 341 20.83 43.18 16.81
N ASP A 342 19.76 42.68 16.22
CA ASP A 342 18.44 43.31 16.28
C ASP A 342 17.87 43.30 17.70
N ASN A 343 18.14 42.25 18.45
CA ASN A 343 17.69 42.09 19.83
C ASN A 343 18.79 42.35 20.84
N GLN A 344 20.04 42.56 20.40
CA GLN A 344 21.21 42.70 21.30
C GLN A 344 21.27 41.53 22.26
N GLN A 345 21.15 40.33 21.75
CA GLN A 345 21.20 39.08 22.51
C GLN A 345 22.28 38.16 21.99
N MET A 346 22.86 37.39 22.86
CA MET A 346 23.79 36.33 22.52
C MET A 346 23.31 35.02 23.14
N THR A 347 23.29 33.99 22.31
CA THR A 347 22.90 32.65 22.71
C THR A 347 24.06 31.70 22.48
N PHE A 348 24.36 30.82 23.41
CA PHE A 348 25.33 29.75 23.24
C PHE A 348 24.64 28.41 23.41
N ILE A 349 24.65 27.63 22.32
CA ILE A 349 24.22 26.24 22.31
C ILE A 349 25.46 25.36 22.39
N LYS A 350 25.48 24.39 23.29
CA LYS A 350 26.54 23.40 23.46
C LYS A 350 25.93 22.01 23.49
N ASP A 351 26.38 21.14 22.57
CA ASP A 351 25.90 19.76 22.46
C ASP A 351 24.36 19.69 22.35
N GLY A 352 23.77 20.58 21.52
CA GLY A 352 22.34 20.70 21.30
C GLY A 352 21.55 21.35 22.46
N ARG A 353 22.22 21.85 23.49
CA ARG A 353 21.57 22.43 24.70
C ARG A 353 21.86 23.90 24.83
N LEU A 354 20.86 24.66 25.25
CA LEU A 354 21.03 26.05 25.58
C LEU A 354 21.87 26.19 26.87
N VAL A 355 23.04 26.83 26.76
CA VAL A 355 23.94 27.09 27.88
C VAL A 355 23.87 28.54 28.33
N VAL A 356 23.88 29.48 27.38
CA VAL A 356 23.79 30.92 27.64
C VAL A 356 22.73 31.55 26.76
N ASN A 357 21.87 32.35 27.36
CA ASN A 357 21.04 33.33 26.66
C ASN A 357 21.12 34.64 27.45
N THR A 358 21.79 35.65 26.90
CA THR A 358 22.08 36.88 27.62
C THR A 358 21.96 38.12 26.72
N ASN A 359 21.60 39.23 27.33
CA ASN A 359 21.71 40.53 26.65
C ASN A 359 23.17 40.93 26.50
N VAL A 360 23.52 41.53 25.37
CA VAL A 360 24.87 42.01 25.09
C VAL A 360 24.84 43.46 24.61
N VAL A 361 26.00 44.06 24.48
CA VAL A 361 26.15 45.35 23.80
C VAL A 361 27.23 45.20 22.73
N THR A 362 26.84 45.32 21.49
CA THR A 362 27.72 45.24 20.31
C THR A 362 28.39 46.57 20.01
N GLY A 363 29.16 46.62 18.92
CA GLY A 363 29.87 47.84 18.50
C GLY A 363 28.96 49.03 18.21
N ALA A 364 29.45 50.22 18.50
CA ALA A 364 28.71 51.46 18.29
C ALA A 364 28.51 51.80 16.81
N LEU A 365 27.35 52.36 16.47
CA LEU A 365 26.98 52.66 15.08
C LEU A 365 27.74 53.82 14.44
N ASN A 366 28.63 54.45 15.18
CA ASN A 366 29.44 55.60 14.73
C ASN A 366 30.76 55.22 14.04
N GLY A 367 30.84 54.04 13.44
CA GLY A 367 32.04 53.53 12.74
C GLY A 367 32.72 52.36 13.47
N HIS A 368 32.13 51.86 14.56
CA HIS A 368 32.65 50.74 15.33
C HIS A 368 31.71 49.52 15.33
N GLN A 369 30.93 49.37 14.26
CA GLN A 369 29.95 48.29 14.18
C GLN A 369 30.63 46.91 14.30
N THR A 370 30.06 46.00 15.08
CA THR A 370 30.41 44.60 15.05
C THR A 370 30.03 44.02 13.67
N PRO A 371 30.93 43.38 12.93
CA PRO A 371 30.62 42.88 11.60
C PRO A 371 29.66 41.71 11.61
N THR A 372 28.72 41.68 10.68
CA THR A 372 27.94 40.47 10.38
C THR A 372 28.83 39.41 9.75
N GLY A 373 28.53 38.14 10.02
CA GLY A 373 29.29 37.04 9.41
C GLY A 373 29.12 35.73 10.18
N LEU A 374 29.64 34.69 9.54
CA LEU A 374 29.85 33.40 10.18
C LEU A 374 31.33 33.26 10.48
N TYR A 375 31.68 33.19 11.72
CA TYR A 375 33.02 33.13 12.24
C TYR A 375 33.22 31.86 13.10
N GLU A 376 34.41 31.72 13.66
CA GLU A 376 34.72 30.69 14.65
C GLU A 376 35.46 31.29 15.83
N THR A 377 35.26 30.70 17.00
CA THR A 377 36.07 31.05 18.17
C THR A 377 37.52 30.60 17.98
N HIS A 378 38.46 31.45 18.31
CA HIS A 378 39.88 31.09 18.33
C HIS A 378 40.63 31.88 19.41
N GLY A 379 41.53 31.25 20.13
CA GLY A 379 42.34 31.91 21.16
C GLY A 379 41.52 32.46 22.33
N LYS A 380 41.51 31.74 23.44
CA LYS A 380 40.93 32.15 24.68
C LYS A 380 42.00 32.69 25.61
N GLU A 381 41.78 33.89 26.16
CA GLU A 381 42.68 34.51 27.11
C GLU A 381 41.95 34.89 28.38
N HIS A 382 42.69 34.94 29.48
CA HIS A 382 42.18 35.28 30.79
C HIS A 382 43.00 36.43 31.41
N ASP A 383 42.35 37.35 32.12
CA ASP A 383 42.98 38.52 32.77
C ASP A 383 43.76 39.40 31.78
N VAL A 384 43.06 39.92 30.77
CA VAL A 384 43.64 40.67 29.65
C VAL A 384 43.33 42.16 29.72
N TRP A 385 44.30 42.99 29.39
CA TRP A 385 44.08 44.40 29.15
C TRP A 385 43.83 44.66 27.65
N LEU A 386 42.65 45.20 27.37
CA LEU A 386 42.31 45.63 26.01
C LEU A 386 42.65 47.10 25.86
N LYS A 387 43.46 47.43 24.87
CA LYS A 387 43.92 48.78 24.59
C LYS A 387 43.52 49.23 23.20
N GLY A 388 42.83 50.36 23.09
CA GLY A 388 42.61 51.12 21.87
C GLY A 388 43.27 52.51 21.94
N ASP A 389 42.97 53.36 20.99
CA ASP A 389 43.53 54.72 20.90
C ASP A 389 43.06 55.60 22.08
N ASP A 390 41.86 55.39 22.57
CA ASP A 390 41.18 56.20 23.57
C ASP A 390 40.72 55.42 24.83
N TYR A 391 41.05 54.13 24.93
CA TYR A 391 40.67 53.31 26.08
C TYR A 391 41.76 52.33 26.50
N LEU A 392 41.70 51.95 27.78
CA LEU A 392 42.45 50.86 28.37
C LEU A 392 41.56 50.21 29.43
N VAL A 393 41.07 49.02 29.17
CA VAL A 393 40.11 48.31 30.02
C VAL A 393 40.58 46.90 30.31
N PHE A 394 40.36 46.46 31.55
CA PHE A 394 40.63 45.08 31.96
C PHE A 394 39.42 44.21 31.78
N VAL A 395 39.62 43.01 31.19
CA VAL A 395 38.62 41.97 31.07
C VAL A 395 39.15 40.67 31.65
N LYS A 396 38.28 39.93 32.32
CA LYS A 396 38.63 38.62 32.86
C LYS A 396 38.66 37.52 31.80
N TYR A 397 37.76 37.60 30.89
CA TYR A 397 37.54 36.57 29.88
C TYR A 397 37.54 37.20 28.48
N TRP A 398 38.36 36.67 27.61
CA TRP A 398 38.44 37.03 26.20
C TRP A 398 38.37 35.82 25.31
N VAL A 399 37.53 35.87 24.28
CA VAL A 399 37.46 34.86 23.19
C VAL A 399 37.52 35.62 21.88
N SER A 400 38.56 35.37 21.10
CA SER A 400 38.71 35.96 19.76
C SER A 400 37.72 35.34 18.79
N VAL A 401 37.14 36.17 17.90
CA VAL A 401 36.16 35.75 16.89
C VAL A 401 36.52 36.29 15.49
N VAL A 402 36.75 37.59 15.33
CA VAL A 402 37.11 38.20 14.05
C VAL A 402 38.58 38.63 14.11
N GLY A 403 39.46 37.77 13.65
CA GLY A 403 40.88 37.92 13.92
C GLY A 403 41.15 38.12 15.41
N ASP A 404 42.28 38.70 15.78
CA ASP A 404 42.59 39.03 17.18
C ASP A 404 42.03 40.40 17.64
N ILE A 405 41.15 41.00 16.85
CA ILE A 405 40.71 42.38 17.00
C ILE A 405 39.31 42.46 17.67
N ILE A 406 38.39 41.61 17.18
CA ILE A 406 37.01 41.57 17.68
C ILE A 406 36.76 40.25 18.37
N GLY A 407 36.29 40.30 19.59
CA GLY A 407 35.99 39.12 20.39
C GLY A 407 34.79 39.31 21.27
N LEU A 408 34.46 38.22 21.98
CA LEU A 408 33.50 38.21 23.09
C LEU A 408 34.29 38.43 24.38
N HIS A 409 33.84 39.33 25.23
CA HIS A 409 34.51 39.57 26.49
C HIS A 409 33.53 40.11 27.56
N ASP A 410 33.86 39.94 28.82
CA ASP A 410 33.11 40.55 29.91
C ASP A 410 33.30 42.09 29.92
N ALA A 411 32.30 42.79 30.43
CA ALA A 411 32.30 44.24 30.52
C ALA A 411 31.84 44.69 31.91
N SER A 412 32.72 44.51 32.90
CA SER A 412 32.42 44.80 34.30
C SER A 412 32.13 46.28 34.60
N TRP A 413 32.47 47.19 33.69
CA TRP A 413 32.15 48.61 33.77
C TRP A 413 30.73 48.96 33.35
N ARG A 414 29.95 47.97 32.80
CA ARG A 414 28.56 48.17 32.39
C ARG A 414 27.61 47.62 33.44
N GLU A 415 26.61 48.43 33.77
CA GLU A 415 25.50 47.97 34.61
C GLU A 415 24.33 47.43 33.78
N ASN A 416 24.23 47.82 32.49
CA ASN A 416 23.12 47.50 31.64
C ASN A 416 23.59 46.96 30.30
N PHE A 417 22.85 45.96 29.80
CA PHE A 417 23.09 45.31 28.50
C PHE A 417 21.78 45.22 27.70
N GLY A 418 21.90 45.10 26.37
CA GLY A 418 20.76 44.97 25.47
C GLY A 418 20.19 46.33 25.02
N ALA A 419 18.95 46.30 24.52
CA ALA A 419 18.22 47.46 24.02
C ALA A 419 19.02 48.31 23.02
N SER A 420 18.91 49.61 23.09
CA SER A 420 19.57 50.58 22.18
C SER A 420 20.93 51.08 22.67
N PHE A 421 21.55 50.44 23.65
CA PHE A 421 22.85 50.92 24.20
C PHE A 421 23.96 50.93 23.14
N TYR A 422 23.95 50.03 22.16
CA TYR A 422 24.92 50.02 21.07
C TYR A 422 24.87 51.25 20.18
N VAL A 423 23.74 51.94 20.12
CA VAL A 423 23.58 53.12 19.23
C VAL A 423 24.52 54.25 19.61
N TYR A 424 24.62 54.57 20.91
CA TYR A 424 25.38 55.69 21.42
C TYR A 424 26.49 55.33 22.42
N GLY A 425 26.43 54.17 22.98
CA GLY A 425 27.36 53.68 23.99
C GLY A 425 27.82 52.25 23.71
N GLY A 426 27.88 51.86 22.46
CA GLY A 426 28.41 50.58 22.03
C GLY A 426 29.91 50.43 22.28
N SER A 427 30.44 49.25 22.01
CA SER A 427 31.87 48.95 22.06
C SER A 427 32.59 49.49 20.81
N HIS A 428 33.90 49.26 20.71
CA HIS A 428 34.69 49.50 19.51
C HIS A 428 34.69 48.29 18.52
N GLY A 429 33.61 47.47 18.54
CA GLY A 429 33.42 46.32 17.67
C GLY A 429 33.24 44.98 18.39
N CYS A 430 33.75 44.85 19.62
CA CYS A 430 33.59 43.64 20.40
C CYS A 430 32.17 43.47 20.93
N VAL A 431 31.84 42.24 21.35
CA VAL A 431 30.56 41.92 22.00
C VAL A 431 30.75 41.98 23.51
N ASN A 432 30.31 43.08 24.10
CA ASN A 432 30.33 43.27 25.57
C ASN A 432 29.27 42.38 26.21
N THR A 433 29.69 41.51 27.09
CA THR A 433 28.88 40.46 27.69
C THR A 433 28.88 40.59 29.21
N PRO A 434 27.78 40.30 29.92
CA PRO A 434 27.82 40.15 31.39
C PRO A 434 28.87 39.12 31.82
N GLU A 435 29.61 39.43 32.91
CA GLU A 435 30.76 38.62 33.37
C GLU A 435 30.43 37.16 33.57
N GLU A 436 29.32 36.83 34.22
CA GLU A 436 28.94 35.43 34.47
C GLU A 436 28.65 34.67 33.17
N ALA A 437 27.98 35.28 32.21
CA ALA A 437 27.70 34.68 30.90
C ALA A 437 28.99 34.46 30.11
N MET A 438 29.89 35.46 30.15
CA MET A 438 31.18 35.36 29.49
C MET A 438 32.08 34.27 30.08
N ALA A 439 32.03 34.11 31.41
CA ALA A 439 32.72 33.01 32.06
C ALA A 439 32.26 31.65 31.56
N MET A 440 30.95 31.44 31.45
CA MET A 440 30.40 30.19 30.91
C MET A 440 30.85 29.93 29.44
N ILE A 441 30.82 30.95 28.60
CA ILE A 441 31.30 30.85 27.22
C ILE A 441 32.80 30.52 27.21
N TRP A 442 33.59 31.21 27.99
CA TRP A 442 35.03 31.03 28.05
C TRP A 442 35.43 29.60 28.48
N TYR A 443 34.73 29.03 29.48
CA TYR A 443 34.99 27.67 29.94
C TYR A 443 34.49 26.60 28.98
N LEU A 444 33.37 26.79 28.29
CA LEU A 444 32.65 25.75 27.58
C LEU A 444 32.81 25.81 26.04
N ALA A 445 33.04 27.00 25.47
CA ALA A 445 33.32 27.08 24.03
C ALA A 445 34.72 26.53 23.76
N GLU A 446 34.84 25.76 22.68
CA GLU A 446 36.09 25.23 22.17
C GLU A 446 36.57 26.08 21.01
N ASP A 447 37.89 26.07 20.69
CA ASP A 447 38.39 26.70 19.48
C ASP A 447 37.73 26.05 18.27
N GLY A 448 37.25 26.86 17.30
CA GLY A 448 36.49 26.38 16.15
C GLY A 448 34.97 26.30 16.42
N THR A 449 34.48 26.71 17.62
CA THR A 449 33.01 26.84 17.81
C THR A 449 32.47 27.91 16.86
N PRO A 450 31.49 27.58 15.97
CA PRO A 450 30.87 28.55 15.08
C PRO A 450 30.24 29.71 15.83
N VAL A 451 30.43 30.92 15.28
CA VAL A 451 29.83 32.17 15.82
C VAL A 451 29.10 32.86 14.68
N LEU A 452 27.78 32.77 14.72
CA LEU A 452 26.91 33.46 13.76
C LEU A 452 26.55 34.85 14.31
N MET A 453 27.04 35.89 13.66
CA MET A 453 26.73 37.29 13.97
C MET A 453 25.81 37.83 12.89
N HIS A 454 24.56 38.09 13.21
CA HIS A 454 23.55 38.47 12.25
C HIS A 454 22.58 39.56 12.74
N GLY A 455 21.76 40.03 11.82
CA GLY A 455 20.87 41.15 12.05
C GLY A 455 21.40 42.44 11.44
N VAL A 456 20.68 43.52 11.61
CA VAL A 456 21.04 44.80 11.00
C VAL A 456 21.87 45.63 11.95
N ASN A 457 23.07 45.95 11.51
CA ASN A 457 24.06 46.76 12.22
C ASN A 457 24.34 48.06 11.46
N GLU A 458 23.27 48.74 11.02
CA GLU A 458 23.34 49.99 10.31
C GLU A 458 22.83 51.15 11.14
N TRP A 459 23.33 52.36 10.83
CA TRP A 459 22.80 53.59 11.40
C TRP A 459 21.32 53.76 11.02
N TYR A 460 20.47 53.83 12.05
CA TYR A 460 19.06 54.10 11.86
C TYR A 460 18.69 55.41 12.57
N GLU A 461 18.17 56.39 11.81
CA GLU A 461 17.75 57.65 12.40
C GLU A 461 16.57 57.42 13.35
N PRO A 462 16.67 57.83 14.63
CA PRO A 462 15.60 57.62 15.61
C PRO A 462 14.25 58.23 15.25
N ALA A 463 14.26 59.23 14.36
CA ALA A 463 13.06 59.95 13.89
C ALA A 463 12.09 59.07 13.07
N ASN A 464 12.53 57.95 12.53
CA ASN A 464 11.71 57.07 11.68
C ASN A 464 11.17 55.82 12.42
N GLY A 465 11.25 55.83 13.76
CA GLY A 465 10.71 54.72 14.57
C GLY A 465 11.44 53.42 14.34
N ASN A 466 12.65 53.26 14.88
CA ASN A 466 13.35 51.99 14.86
C ASN A 466 12.62 51.01 15.77
N PRO A 467 11.89 50.02 15.26
CA PRO A 467 11.18 49.04 16.07
C PRO A 467 12.12 48.15 16.91
N ARG A 468 13.45 48.23 16.65
CA ARG A 468 14.48 47.43 17.31
C ARG A 468 14.95 48.04 18.63
N ALA A 469 14.71 49.32 18.84
CA ALA A 469 15.11 50.03 20.07
C ALA A 469 14.11 49.94 21.23
N THR A 470 13.11 49.08 21.14
CA THR A 470 11.94 49.10 22.04
C THR A 470 12.01 48.16 23.24
N LYS A 471 13.03 47.32 23.37
CA LYS A 471 13.18 46.51 24.56
C LYS A 471 13.85 47.31 25.68
N GLU A 472 13.21 47.39 26.84
CA GLU A 472 13.79 47.99 28.03
C GLU A 472 15.12 47.30 28.37
N PRO A 473 16.17 48.07 28.76
CA PRO A 473 17.46 47.52 29.14
C PRO A 473 17.30 46.61 30.38
N VAL A 474 17.82 45.43 30.27
CA VAL A 474 17.86 44.48 31.37
C VAL A 474 19.18 44.71 32.14
N ARG A 475 19.10 44.98 33.44
CA ARG A 475 20.28 45.07 34.28
C ARG A 475 21.08 43.78 34.20
N GLY A 476 22.41 43.90 34.00
CA GLY A 476 23.32 42.78 33.75
C GLY A 476 23.24 41.68 34.80
N THR A 477 22.26 40.85 34.62
CA THR A 477 22.25 39.54 35.24
C THR A 477 22.36 38.55 34.10
N THR A 478 23.35 37.73 34.16
CA THR A 478 23.26 36.44 33.50
C THR A 478 21.88 35.93 33.77
N SER A 479 21.12 35.76 32.77
CA SER A 479 20.01 34.86 32.88
C SER A 479 20.63 33.53 33.31
N LYS A 480 20.56 33.20 34.60
CA LYS A 480 20.53 31.78 34.92
C LYS A 480 19.57 31.19 33.96
N ILE A 481 20.00 30.18 33.25
CA ILE A 481 19.20 29.55 32.21
C ILE A 481 17.83 29.23 32.80
N SER A 482 16.92 30.17 32.74
CA SER A 482 15.51 29.90 32.91
C SER A 482 14.98 29.78 31.51
N VAL A 483 15.01 28.55 30.96
CA VAL A 483 14.34 28.27 29.73
C VAL A 483 12.86 28.46 30.00
N PRO A 484 12.16 29.41 29.37
CA PRO A 484 10.72 29.53 29.53
C PRO A 484 10.06 28.22 29.09
N SER A 485 9.03 27.80 29.82
CA SER A 485 8.20 26.65 29.41
C SER A 485 7.78 26.82 27.93
N GLY A 486 8.13 25.86 27.10
CA GLY A 486 7.85 25.87 25.64
C GLY A 486 9.00 26.39 24.78
N THR A 487 10.21 26.57 25.30
CA THR A 487 11.38 26.95 24.50
C THR A 487 11.94 25.75 23.72
N ARG A 488 12.33 26.00 22.50
CA ARG A 488 12.79 24.93 21.55
C ARG A 488 14.30 24.73 21.64
N VAL A 489 14.73 23.49 21.54
CA VAL A 489 16.14 23.10 21.36
C VAL A 489 16.27 22.39 20.02
N LEU A 490 17.39 22.59 19.34
CA LEU A 490 17.74 21.84 18.14
C LEU A 490 18.34 20.49 18.54
N GLU A 491 17.80 19.39 18.01
CA GLU A 491 18.49 18.09 18.06
C GLU A 491 19.40 17.91 16.87
N PRO A 492 20.50 17.14 17.03
CA PRO A 492 21.30 16.72 15.90
C PRO A 492 20.44 16.02 14.85
N GLY A 493 20.32 16.63 13.67
CA GLY A 493 19.57 16.06 12.55
C GLY A 493 18.05 16.21 12.56
N SER A 494 17.46 16.94 13.51
CA SER A 494 16.04 17.31 13.50
C SER A 494 15.84 18.81 13.74
N SER A 495 14.85 19.38 13.09
CA SER A 495 14.65 20.83 13.09
C SER A 495 14.07 21.41 14.38
N ARG A 496 13.60 20.63 15.36
CA ARG A 496 12.97 21.17 16.59
C ARG A 496 12.80 20.17 17.72
N ILE A 497 13.29 20.51 18.95
CA ILE A 497 12.95 19.81 20.19
C ILE A 497 12.37 20.78 21.21
N GLU A 498 11.44 20.28 22.02
CA GLU A 498 11.01 20.95 23.25
C GLU A 498 11.96 20.59 24.41
N ILE A 499 12.64 21.57 25.01
CA ILE A 499 13.40 21.34 26.24
C ILE A 499 12.44 21.16 27.41
N GLN A 500 12.61 20.06 28.13
CA GLN A 500 12.02 19.94 29.47
C GLN A 500 12.87 20.71 30.49
N PRO A 501 12.28 21.30 31.53
CA PRO A 501 13.01 22.06 32.54
C PRO A 501 14.18 21.31 33.22
N ASP A 502 14.09 19.98 33.25
CA ASP A 502 15.10 19.09 33.85
C ASP A 502 16.34 18.87 32.95
N ASP A 503 16.29 19.28 31.68
CA ASP A 503 17.42 19.17 30.73
C ASP A 503 18.45 20.31 30.90
N VAL A 504 18.18 21.27 31.76
CA VAL A 504 19.08 22.38 32.05
C VAL A 504 20.10 21.95 33.09
N VAL A 505 21.35 21.75 32.67
CA VAL A 505 22.45 21.44 33.58
C VAL A 505 22.90 22.75 34.27
N PRO A 506 22.80 22.87 35.61
CA PRO A 506 23.37 24.00 36.30
C PRO A 506 24.89 24.01 36.08
N PHE A 507 25.40 25.08 35.51
CA PHE A 507 26.83 25.30 35.41
C PHE A 507 27.33 26.05 36.63
N GLU A 508 28.23 25.43 37.40
CA GLU A 508 28.96 26.10 38.47
C GLU A 508 30.34 26.53 37.96
N LEU A 509 30.65 27.80 38.10
CA LEU A 509 32.00 28.29 37.78
C LEU A 509 33.04 27.48 38.59
N PRO A 510 34.15 27.02 37.97
CA PRO A 510 35.22 26.38 38.70
C PRO A 510 35.72 27.29 39.83
N LYS A 511 35.92 26.72 41.01
CA LYS A 511 36.36 27.46 42.21
C LYS A 511 37.69 28.18 42.02
N GLU A 512 38.49 27.82 41.02
CA GLU A 512 39.74 28.49 40.66
C GLU A 512 39.50 29.90 40.06
N ALA A 513 38.35 30.17 39.47
CA ALA A 513 37.98 31.48 38.97
C ALA A 513 37.70 32.52 40.08
N GLU A 514 37.43 32.08 41.32
CA GLU A 514 37.23 32.96 42.46
C GLU A 514 38.57 33.37 43.15
N GLN A 515 39.68 32.61 42.92
CA GLN A 515 40.96 32.86 43.57
C GLN A 515 41.83 33.89 42.85
N GLY A 516 41.47 34.31 41.60
CA GLY A 516 42.21 35.36 40.86
C GLY A 516 42.09 36.77 41.42
N LYS A 517 41.32 36.99 42.48
CA LYS A 517 41.11 38.32 43.07
C LYS A 517 42.30 38.90 43.85
N GLU A 518 43.32 38.09 44.18
CA GLU A 518 44.45 38.54 44.99
C GLU A 518 45.81 38.74 44.29
N ALA A 519 45.96 38.28 43.02
CA ALA A 519 47.27 38.27 42.33
C ALA A 519 47.50 39.45 41.36
N ALA A 520 46.54 40.33 41.12
CA ALA A 520 46.63 41.34 40.06
C ALA A 520 47.27 42.68 40.46
N SER A 521 48.12 42.74 41.51
CA SER A 521 48.72 44.04 41.93
C SER A 521 50.13 44.32 41.39
N ASN A 522 50.78 43.39 40.69
CA ASN A 522 52.18 43.67 40.30
C ASN A 522 52.66 42.84 39.06
N THR A 523 52.05 43.01 37.91
CA THR A 523 52.76 42.64 36.64
C THR A 523 52.36 43.63 35.55
N GLU A 524 53.35 44.21 34.89
CA GLU A 524 53.15 45.00 33.65
C GLU A 524 52.39 44.10 32.64
N ALA A 525 51.12 44.34 32.56
CA ALA A 525 50.25 43.60 31.68
C ALA A 525 50.52 43.98 30.21
N THR A 526 50.72 43.01 29.37
CA THR A 526 50.75 43.18 27.93
C THR A 526 49.40 43.63 27.44
N ALA A 527 49.26 44.88 26.99
CA ALA A 527 48.05 45.41 26.42
C ALA A 527 47.89 44.94 24.99
N LYS A 528 46.71 44.37 24.66
CA LYS A 528 46.34 44.10 23.27
C LYS A 528 45.80 45.34 22.58
N PRO A 529 46.25 45.70 21.38
CA PRO A 529 45.60 46.74 20.57
C PRO A 529 44.29 46.18 20.00
N VAL A 530 43.20 46.90 20.22
CA VAL A 530 41.91 46.63 19.59
C VAL A 530 41.54 47.90 18.83
N SER A 531 41.38 47.76 17.52
CA SER A 531 40.97 48.87 16.61
C SER A 531 39.48 49.15 16.69
#